data_5f78fc48c6f1e3b8b5978c6d89524854
#
_entry.id   5f78fc48c6f1e3b8b5978c6d89524854
#
_cell.length_a   1.000
_cell.length_b   1.000
_cell.length_c   1.000
_cell.angle_alpha   90.00
_cell.angle_beta   90.00
_cell.angle_gamma   90.00
#
_symmetry.space_group_name_H-M   'P 1'
#
loop_
_entity.id
_entity.type
_entity.pdbx_description
1 polymer ?
#
loop_
_entity_poly.entity_id
_entity_poly.type
_entity_poly.pdbx_seq_one_letter_code
_entity_poly.pdbx_strand_id
1 'polypeptide(L)'
;MNILFLTQFACFVVSGMLALFLILTRFQIRWPNHRYEVSRWLMCGAMLALTFHFVLQMAFDIRAKSDAVGAVVNILFYAPIEYLMTYATFNLICYRSGRKRVGLFCSLSYALIIICFLMGFIGVVPKGSMHIGFWLYLMLAIFTLTIIYCIIVTFREMQHHRKILLDNTAEDLLPFDSFASMSYVSMGICCLGLMAGIISRLILLVIAPLVLLSVVVFIVSFVGYGFNIMPLDNMLERQIEEETEEETEEDEPVEDEEEVDECLTPESIAKIEKLLAEWCKNGGFRDSAMNMPMLASMICVNRKDLSAYFEDYLQSSFRVWLSDIRFQKAQSMLREETRYSNETVSIECGFSSHAHLYKVFRAKTGMTPIQWRRFMAKKASENSFIPTNETPI
;
A
#
# COMPACT_ATOMS: atom_id res chain seq x y z
N MET A 1 -0.86 -30.23 -29.90
CA MET A 1 -1.57 -29.59 -28.79
C MET A 1 -1.79 -28.13 -29.17
N ASN A 2 -3.03 -27.63 -29.11
CA ASN A 2 -3.33 -26.27 -29.59
C ASN A 2 -2.73 -25.24 -28.60
N ILE A 3 -1.99 -24.25 -29.13
CA ILE A 3 -1.33 -23.22 -28.30
C ILE A 3 -2.33 -22.52 -27.37
N LEU A 4 -3.56 -22.30 -27.84
CA LEU A 4 -4.62 -21.72 -27.04
C LEU A 4 -4.94 -22.57 -25.79
N PHE A 5 -5.07 -23.89 -25.97
CA PHE A 5 -5.30 -24.81 -24.84
C PHE A 5 -4.14 -24.79 -23.85
N LEU A 6 -2.89 -24.76 -24.33
CA LEU A 6 -1.71 -24.69 -23.47
C LEU A 6 -1.71 -23.42 -22.62
N THR A 7 -2.04 -22.28 -23.24
CA THR A 7 -2.13 -20.99 -22.52
C THR A 7 -3.24 -21.01 -21.46
N GLN A 8 -4.42 -21.54 -21.80
CA GLN A 8 -5.54 -21.67 -20.85
C GLN A 8 -5.19 -22.58 -19.68
N PHE A 9 -4.50 -23.71 -19.99
CA PHE A 9 -4.04 -24.63 -18.94
C PHE A 9 -3.00 -24.00 -18.01
N ALA A 10 -2.05 -23.25 -18.57
CA ALA A 10 -1.09 -22.50 -17.75
C ALA A 10 -1.79 -21.47 -16.84
N CYS A 11 -2.75 -20.72 -17.37
CA CYS A 11 -3.54 -19.78 -16.57
C CYS A 11 -4.35 -20.48 -15.47
N PHE A 12 -4.96 -21.63 -15.77
CA PHE A 12 -5.65 -22.47 -14.78
C PHE A 12 -4.73 -22.88 -13.63
N VAL A 13 -3.55 -23.43 -13.96
CA VAL A 13 -2.59 -23.90 -12.96
C VAL A 13 -2.11 -22.73 -12.08
N VAL A 14 -1.71 -21.61 -12.70
CA VAL A 14 -1.17 -20.46 -11.95
C VAL A 14 -2.24 -19.81 -11.07
N SER A 15 -3.46 -19.60 -11.57
CA SER A 15 -4.55 -19.02 -10.76
C SER A 15 -4.94 -19.93 -9.60
N GLY A 16 -4.95 -21.25 -9.79
CA GLY A 16 -5.19 -22.24 -8.73
C GLY A 16 -4.07 -22.24 -7.67
N MET A 17 -2.80 -22.15 -8.11
CA MET A 17 -1.66 -22.00 -7.19
C MET A 17 -1.71 -20.71 -6.40
N LEU A 18 -2.12 -19.59 -7.01
CA LEU A 18 -2.27 -18.31 -6.31
C LEU A 18 -3.41 -18.36 -5.27
N ALA A 19 -4.52 -19.02 -5.58
CA ALA A 19 -5.59 -19.25 -4.61
C ALA A 19 -5.10 -20.07 -3.41
N LEU A 20 -4.37 -21.16 -3.67
CA LEU A 20 -3.76 -22.00 -2.62
C LEU A 20 -2.73 -21.20 -1.80
N PHE A 21 -1.89 -20.42 -2.45
CA PHE A 21 -0.92 -19.55 -1.78
C PHE A 21 -1.61 -18.58 -0.81
N LEU A 22 -2.69 -17.90 -1.24
CA LEU A 22 -3.47 -17.00 -0.39
C LEU A 22 -4.13 -17.72 0.81
N ILE A 23 -4.54 -18.97 0.65
CA ILE A 23 -5.08 -19.79 1.76
C ILE A 23 -3.96 -20.11 2.77
N LEU A 24 -2.79 -20.53 2.28
CA LEU A 24 -1.67 -20.94 3.13
C LEU A 24 -1.03 -19.78 3.89
N THR A 25 -1.03 -18.56 3.34
CA THR A 25 -0.44 -17.36 4.00
C THR A 25 -1.13 -17.01 5.31
N ARG A 26 -2.33 -17.50 5.59
CA ARG A 26 -3.00 -17.34 6.89
C ARG A 26 -2.16 -17.84 8.06
N PHE A 27 -1.43 -18.94 7.89
CA PHE A 27 -0.66 -19.57 8.96
C PHE A 27 0.61 -18.80 9.35
N GLN A 28 1.01 -17.82 8.57
CA GLN A 28 2.25 -17.07 8.74
C GLN A 28 2.03 -15.67 9.34
N ILE A 29 0.81 -15.13 9.30
CA ILE A 29 0.52 -13.78 9.81
C ILE A 29 0.27 -13.84 11.32
N ARG A 30 1.18 -13.25 12.08
CA ARG A 30 1.20 -13.25 13.54
C ARG A 30 0.11 -12.38 14.18
N TRP A 31 -0.40 -11.38 13.43
CA TRP A 31 -1.38 -10.40 13.91
C TRP A 31 -2.55 -10.31 12.91
N PRO A 32 -3.67 -11.04 13.15
CA PRO A 32 -4.81 -10.99 12.28
C PRO A 32 -5.50 -9.62 12.36
N ASN A 33 -5.54 -8.92 11.23
CA ASN A 33 -6.39 -7.76 11.04
C ASN A 33 -7.63 -8.21 10.27
N HIS A 34 -8.83 -7.83 10.74
CA HIS A 34 -10.09 -8.20 10.12
C HIS A 34 -10.18 -7.73 8.66
N ARG A 35 -9.71 -6.51 8.35
CA ARG A 35 -9.70 -5.95 6.99
C ARG A 35 -8.79 -6.75 6.06
N TYR A 36 -7.59 -7.10 6.52
CA TYR A 36 -6.68 -7.93 5.74
C TYR A 36 -7.25 -9.32 5.48
N GLU A 37 -7.84 -9.95 6.50
CA GLU A 37 -8.46 -11.28 6.35
C GLU A 37 -9.61 -11.25 5.33
N VAL A 38 -10.51 -10.26 5.41
CA VAL A 38 -11.60 -10.09 4.45
C VAL A 38 -11.03 -9.86 3.04
N SER A 39 -10.05 -8.98 2.88
CA SER A 39 -9.41 -8.69 1.59
C SER A 39 -8.71 -9.92 1.02
N ARG A 40 -8.03 -10.71 1.85
CA ARG A 40 -7.38 -11.96 1.47
C ARG A 40 -8.39 -13.00 0.97
N TRP A 41 -9.54 -13.16 1.64
CA TRP A 41 -10.59 -14.07 1.19
C TRP A 41 -11.26 -13.61 -0.10
N LEU A 42 -11.44 -12.30 -0.29
CA LEU A 42 -11.94 -11.73 -1.54
C LEU A 42 -10.97 -11.98 -2.70
N MET A 43 -9.66 -11.79 -2.47
CA MET A 43 -8.61 -12.12 -3.45
C MET A 43 -8.58 -13.62 -3.77
N CYS A 44 -8.71 -14.48 -2.75
CA CYS A 44 -8.81 -15.93 -2.94
C CYS A 44 -10.03 -16.30 -3.79
N GLY A 45 -11.19 -15.72 -3.50
CA GLY A 45 -12.41 -15.89 -4.29
C GLY A 45 -12.25 -15.45 -5.74
N ALA A 46 -11.58 -14.32 -5.99
CA ALA A 46 -11.26 -13.85 -7.34
C ALA A 46 -10.37 -14.85 -8.09
N MET A 47 -9.33 -15.40 -7.45
CA MET A 47 -8.44 -16.41 -8.06
C MET A 47 -9.16 -17.73 -8.31
N LEU A 48 -10.03 -18.18 -7.42
CA LEU A 48 -10.87 -19.37 -7.64
C LEU A 48 -11.85 -19.16 -8.79
N ALA A 49 -12.49 -17.99 -8.89
CA ALA A 49 -13.37 -17.65 -9.99
C ALA A 49 -12.62 -17.64 -11.34
N LEU A 50 -11.38 -17.11 -11.35
CA LEU A 50 -10.51 -17.15 -12.51
C LEU A 50 -10.12 -18.56 -12.91
N THR A 51 -9.78 -19.40 -11.94
CA THR A 51 -9.50 -20.84 -12.14
C THR A 51 -10.70 -21.55 -12.76
N PHE A 52 -11.89 -21.31 -12.21
CA PHE A 52 -13.14 -21.88 -12.73
C PHE A 52 -13.45 -21.41 -14.16
N HIS A 53 -13.21 -20.13 -14.45
CA HIS A 53 -13.37 -19.59 -15.81
C HIS A 53 -12.51 -20.35 -16.83
N PHE A 54 -11.24 -20.63 -16.52
CA PHE A 54 -10.37 -21.39 -17.43
C PHE A 54 -10.79 -22.85 -17.59
N VAL A 55 -11.34 -23.47 -16.52
CA VAL A 55 -11.95 -24.82 -16.64
C VAL A 55 -13.10 -24.81 -17.64
N LEU A 56 -14.01 -23.83 -17.53
CA LEU A 56 -15.12 -23.68 -18.49
C LEU A 56 -14.65 -23.46 -19.92
N GLN A 57 -13.65 -22.59 -20.10
CA GLN A 57 -13.07 -22.32 -21.42
C GLN A 57 -12.50 -23.56 -22.07
N MET A 58 -11.80 -24.42 -21.31
CA MET A 58 -11.22 -25.67 -21.81
C MET A 58 -12.27 -26.76 -22.03
N ALA A 59 -13.23 -26.91 -21.10
CA ALA A 59 -14.25 -27.96 -21.15
C ALA A 59 -15.23 -27.80 -22.33
N PHE A 60 -15.58 -26.56 -22.67
CA PHE A 60 -16.58 -26.27 -23.70
C PHE A 60 -15.99 -25.73 -25.01
N ASP A 61 -14.67 -25.55 -25.12
CA ASP A 61 -13.99 -24.96 -26.28
C ASP A 61 -14.61 -23.62 -26.73
N ILE A 62 -15.08 -22.81 -25.77
CA ILE A 62 -15.93 -21.64 -25.99
C ILE A 62 -15.26 -20.68 -27.01
N ARG A 63 -13.99 -20.37 -26.78
CA ARG A 63 -13.22 -19.44 -27.59
C ARG A 63 -12.85 -20.03 -28.97
N ALA A 64 -12.70 -21.34 -29.05
CA ALA A 64 -12.39 -22.00 -30.34
C ALA A 64 -13.62 -22.03 -31.26
N LYS A 65 -14.83 -22.09 -30.71
CA LYS A 65 -16.09 -22.16 -31.46
C LYS A 65 -16.58 -20.80 -31.97
N SER A 66 -16.44 -19.73 -31.15
CA SER A 66 -16.89 -18.39 -31.56
C SER A 66 -16.15 -17.30 -30.77
N ASP A 67 -15.60 -16.33 -31.51
CA ASP A 67 -14.91 -15.18 -30.90
C ASP A 67 -15.88 -14.27 -30.15
N ALA A 68 -17.10 -14.08 -30.65
CA ALA A 68 -18.11 -13.24 -29.98
C ALA A 68 -18.59 -13.87 -28.67
N VAL A 69 -18.91 -15.17 -28.66
CA VAL A 69 -19.31 -15.87 -27.43
C VAL A 69 -18.16 -15.89 -26.41
N GLY A 70 -16.95 -16.14 -26.89
CA GLY A 70 -15.77 -16.10 -26.03
C GLY A 70 -15.53 -14.70 -25.41
N ALA A 71 -15.75 -13.62 -26.15
CA ALA A 71 -15.63 -12.26 -25.65
C ALA A 71 -16.67 -11.94 -24.57
N VAL A 72 -17.93 -12.35 -24.78
CA VAL A 72 -19.03 -12.18 -23.80
C VAL A 72 -18.73 -12.94 -22.52
N VAL A 73 -18.33 -14.20 -22.61
CA VAL A 73 -17.98 -15.03 -21.45
C VAL A 73 -16.80 -14.42 -20.70
N ASN A 74 -15.81 -13.91 -21.42
CA ASN A 74 -14.69 -13.20 -20.77
C ASN A 74 -15.16 -11.99 -19.95
N ILE A 75 -16.02 -11.11 -20.50
CA ILE A 75 -16.50 -9.94 -19.76
C ILE A 75 -17.30 -10.37 -18.54
N LEU A 76 -18.19 -11.38 -18.66
CA LEU A 76 -19.02 -11.87 -17.56
C LEU A 76 -18.20 -12.43 -16.38
N PHE A 77 -17.04 -13.02 -16.66
CA PHE A 77 -16.16 -13.55 -15.63
C PHE A 77 -15.10 -12.56 -15.17
N TYR A 78 -14.44 -11.85 -16.08
CA TYR A 78 -13.37 -10.93 -15.69
C TYR A 78 -13.87 -9.69 -14.96
N ALA A 79 -15.07 -9.17 -15.29
CA ALA A 79 -15.61 -8.02 -14.61
C ALA A 79 -15.79 -8.26 -13.08
N PRO A 80 -16.45 -9.31 -12.61
CA PRO A 80 -16.58 -9.56 -11.18
C PRO A 80 -15.22 -9.89 -10.53
N ILE A 81 -14.31 -10.57 -11.23
CA ILE A 81 -12.97 -10.88 -10.71
C ILE A 81 -12.19 -9.57 -10.45
N GLU A 82 -12.16 -8.67 -11.43
CA GLU A 82 -11.47 -7.38 -11.32
C GLU A 82 -12.12 -6.49 -10.23
N TYR A 83 -13.45 -6.49 -10.14
CA TYR A 83 -14.17 -5.76 -9.10
C TYR A 83 -13.90 -6.31 -7.71
N LEU A 84 -13.79 -7.62 -7.54
CA LEU A 84 -13.40 -8.25 -6.26
C LEU A 84 -11.97 -7.88 -5.87
N MET A 85 -11.03 -7.92 -6.83
CA MET A 85 -9.63 -7.53 -6.59
C MET A 85 -9.52 -6.05 -6.20
N THR A 86 -10.22 -5.18 -6.94
CA THR A 86 -10.28 -3.74 -6.64
C THR A 86 -10.89 -3.47 -5.29
N TYR A 87 -12.03 -4.09 -4.99
CA TYR A 87 -12.70 -3.93 -3.71
C TYR A 87 -11.86 -4.45 -2.55
N ALA A 88 -11.17 -5.57 -2.72
CA ALA A 88 -10.24 -6.11 -1.72
C ALA A 88 -9.08 -5.14 -1.46
N THR A 89 -8.50 -4.56 -2.51
CA THR A 89 -7.45 -3.54 -2.38
C THR A 89 -7.97 -2.30 -1.65
N PHE A 90 -9.14 -1.80 -2.06
CA PHE A 90 -9.76 -0.63 -1.45
C PHE A 90 -10.16 -0.87 0.02
N ASN A 91 -10.70 -2.05 0.33
CA ASN A 91 -11.03 -2.44 1.71
C ASN A 91 -9.80 -2.46 2.61
N LEU A 92 -8.63 -2.82 2.06
CA LEU A 92 -7.39 -2.89 2.80
C LEU A 92 -6.88 -1.50 3.21
N ILE A 93 -6.96 -0.51 2.32
CA ILE A 93 -6.36 0.82 2.51
C ILE A 93 -7.33 1.88 3.07
N CYS A 94 -8.64 1.63 3.05
CA CYS A 94 -9.64 2.62 3.44
C CYS A 94 -10.04 2.48 4.91
N TYR A 95 -9.73 3.48 5.73
CA TYR A 95 -10.14 3.55 7.14
C TYR A 95 -11.60 4.02 7.33
N ARG A 96 -12.16 4.75 6.36
CA ARG A 96 -13.48 5.39 6.47
C ARG A 96 -14.58 4.66 5.67
N SER A 97 -15.82 5.15 5.76
CA SER A 97 -17.02 4.56 5.18
C SER A 97 -17.10 4.49 3.63
N GLY A 98 -16.06 4.93 2.91
CA GLY A 98 -15.98 4.89 1.44
C GLY A 98 -16.11 3.49 0.84
N ARG A 99 -15.78 2.44 1.59
CA ARG A 99 -15.87 1.02 1.19
C ARG A 99 -17.25 0.64 0.63
N LYS A 100 -18.33 1.04 1.31
CA LYS A 100 -19.71 0.73 0.89
C LYS A 100 -20.05 1.35 -0.46
N ARG A 101 -19.57 2.58 -0.74
CA ARG A 101 -19.83 3.28 -2.01
C ARG A 101 -19.17 2.59 -3.20
N VAL A 102 -17.88 2.22 -3.05
CA VAL A 102 -17.16 1.51 -4.11
C VAL A 102 -17.76 0.14 -4.38
N GLY A 103 -18.07 -0.64 -3.33
CA GLY A 103 -18.73 -1.93 -3.46
C GLY A 103 -20.10 -1.84 -4.14
N LEU A 104 -20.92 -0.86 -3.76
CA LEU A 104 -22.23 -0.61 -4.38
C LEU A 104 -22.07 -0.24 -5.86
N PHE A 105 -21.14 0.65 -6.19
CA PHE A 105 -20.89 1.08 -7.57
C PHE A 105 -20.44 -0.10 -8.46
N CYS A 106 -19.50 -0.93 -8.00
CA CYS A 106 -19.08 -2.13 -8.72
C CYS A 106 -20.24 -3.13 -8.90
N SER A 107 -21.06 -3.32 -7.86
CA SER A 107 -22.22 -4.22 -7.93
C SER A 107 -23.29 -3.74 -8.92
N LEU A 108 -23.58 -2.43 -8.93
CA LEU A 108 -24.51 -1.83 -9.88
C LEU A 108 -23.98 -1.91 -11.31
N SER A 109 -22.69 -1.65 -11.51
CA SER A 109 -22.05 -1.79 -12.82
C SER A 109 -22.13 -3.21 -13.34
N TYR A 110 -21.88 -4.21 -12.47
CA TYR A 110 -21.99 -5.62 -12.87
C TYR A 110 -23.44 -6.01 -13.18
N ALA A 111 -24.41 -5.56 -12.39
CA ALA A 111 -25.83 -5.78 -12.68
C ALA A 111 -26.22 -5.17 -14.04
N LEU A 112 -25.70 -4.00 -14.39
CA LEU A 112 -25.95 -3.39 -15.70
C LEU A 112 -25.31 -4.19 -16.84
N ILE A 113 -24.10 -4.75 -16.64
CA ILE A 113 -23.47 -5.68 -17.60
C ILE A 113 -24.33 -6.92 -17.82
N ILE A 114 -24.91 -7.50 -16.75
CA ILE A 114 -25.83 -8.63 -16.86
C ILE A 114 -27.11 -8.25 -17.62
N ILE A 115 -27.68 -7.09 -17.34
CA ILE A 115 -28.87 -6.58 -18.06
C ILE A 115 -28.54 -6.44 -19.56
N CYS A 116 -27.42 -5.84 -19.92
CA CYS A 116 -26.98 -5.72 -21.31
C CYS A 116 -26.81 -7.08 -21.98
N PHE A 117 -26.25 -8.06 -21.25
CA PHE A 117 -26.13 -9.44 -21.71
C PHE A 117 -27.50 -10.05 -22.00
N LEU A 118 -28.45 -9.95 -21.05
CA LEU A 118 -29.80 -10.48 -21.21
C LEU A 118 -30.55 -9.82 -22.35
N MET A 119 -30.46 -8.50 -22.49
CA MET A 119 -31.08 -7.76 -23.60
C MET A 119 -30.50 -8.18 -24.95
N GLY A 120 -29.17 -8.37 -25.02
CA GLY A 120 -28.52 -8.89 -26.22
C GLY A 120 -28.90 -10.32 -26.54
N PHE A 121 -29.11 -11.16 -25.53
CA PHE A 121 -29.55 -12.54 -25.69
C PHE A 121 -31.02 -12.64 -26.15
N ILE A 122 -31.92 -11.87 -25.52
CA ILE A 122 -33.38 -11.88 -25.82
C ILE A 122 -33.66 -11.19 -27.15
N GLY A 123 -33.00 -10.07 -27.45
CA GLY A 123 -33.26 -9.26 -28.65
C GLY A 123 -32.73 -9.86 -29.95
N VAL A 124 -31.92 -10.91 -29.90
CA VAL A 124 -31.16 -11.44 -31.05
C VAL A 124 -31.47 -12.91 -31.34
N VAL A 125 -32.52 -13.50 -30.78
CA VAL A 125 -32.93 -14.88 -31.10
C VAL A 125 -33.89 -14.94 -32.28
N PRO A 126 -33.41 -14.71 -33.53
CA PRO A 126 -33.90 -15.46 -34.68
C PRO A 126 -32.80 -16.42 -35.12
N LYS A 127 -32.98 -17.69 -34.75
CA LYS A 127 -32.39 -18.83 -35.43
C LYS A 127 -30.85 -18.88 -35.49
N GLY A 128 -30.19 -19.08 -34.37
CA GLY A 128 -28.91 -19.83 -34.36
C GLY A 128 -27.62 -19.00 -34.44
N SER A 129 -27.62 -17.69 -34.46
CA SER A 129 -26.43 -16.88 -34.34
C SER A 129 -26.51 -15.83 -33.22
N MET A 130 -25.67 -15.93 -32.21
CA MET A 130 -25.49 -14.90 -31.18
C MET A 130 -24.81 -13.66 -31.80
N HIS A 131 -25.56 -12.76 -32.41
CA HIS A 131 -25.09 -11.43 -32.79
C HIS A 131 -25.30 -10.46 -31.63
N ILE A 132 -24.36 -10.43 -30.67
CA ILE A 132 -24.40 -9.55 -29.50
C ILE A 132 -23.77 -8.16 -29.82
N GLY A 133 -23.45 -7.86 -31.09
CA GLY A 133 -22.67 -6.72 -31.58
C GLY A 133 -22.73 -5.44 -30.73
N PHE A 134 -23.84 -4.68 -30.76
CA PHE A 134 -24.00 -3.44 -30.01
C PHE A 134 -23.90 -3.65 -28.48
N TRP A 135 -24.57 -4.66 -27.97
CA TRP A 135 -24.60 -4.95 -26.53
C TRP A 135 -23.25 -5.36 -25.96
N LEU A 136 -22.42 -6.06 -26.76
CA LEU A 136 -21.05 -6.41 -26.38
C LEU A 136 -20.19 -5.15 -26.20
N TYR A 137 -20.27 -4.19 -27.13
CA TYR A 137 -19.54 -2.94 -27.01
C TYR A 137 -20.04 -2.09 -25.84
N LEU A 138 -21.34 -2.11 -25.57
CA LEU A 138 -21.91 -1.41 -24.42
C LEU A 138 -21.42 -2.05 -23.10
N MET A 139 -21.42 -3.38 -22.97
CA MET A 139 -20.84 -4.09 -21.82
C MET A 139 -19.37 -3.74 -21.62
N LEU A 140 -18.59 -3.68 -22.71
CA LEU A 140 -17.20 -3.29 -22.67
C LEU A 140 -17.03 -1.84 -22.21
N ALA A 141 -17.84 -0.92 -22.70
CA ALA A 141 -17.80 0.49 -22.30
C ALA A 141 -18.11 0.65 -20.81
N ILE A 142 -19.16 -0.01 -20.31
CA ILE A 142 -19.53 -0.01 -18.89
C ILE A 142 -18.36 -0.54 -18.03
N PHE A 143 -17.80 -1.68 -18.41
CA PHE A 143 -16.65 -2.26 -17.72
C PHE A 143 -15.46 -1.30 -17.69
N THR A 144 -15.07 -0.75 -18.85
CA THR A 144 -13.93 0.16 -18.97
C THR A 144 -14.10 1.42 -18.12
N LEU A 145 -15.28 2.06 -18.18
CA LEU A 145 -15.59 3.23 -17.38
C LEU A 145 -15.54 2.93 -15.87
N THR A 146 -16.04 1.76 -15.48
CA THR A 146 -15.99 1.32 -14.08
C THR A 146 -14.55 1.11 -13.61
N ILE A 147 -13.70 0.48 -14.41
CA ILE A 147 -12.29 0.28 -14.04
C ILE A 147 -11.54 1.63 -13.97
N ILE A 148 -11.79 2.55 -14.89
CA ILE A 148 -11.18 3.89 -14.82
C ILE A 148 -11.59 4.59 -13.51
N TYR A 149 -12.88 4.54 -13.14
CA TYR A 149 -13.37 5.07 -11.88
C TYR A 149 -12.65 4.40 -10.69
N CYS A 150 -12.58 3.06 -10.67
CA CYS A 150 -11.92 2.29 -9.64
C CYS A 150 -10.43 2.65 -9.50
N ILE A 151 -9.71 2.83 -10.61
CA ILE A 151 -8.30 3.25 -10.60
C ILE A 151 -8.17 4.64 -9.96
N ILE A 152 -9.01 5.60 -10.35
CA ILE A 152 -8.97 6.97 -9.82
C ILE A 152 -9.24 6.98 -8.31
N VAL A 153 -10.28 6.27 -7.87
CA VAL A 153 -10.66 6.22 -6.45
C VAL A 153 -9.59 5.51 -5.62
N THR A 154 -9.09 4.37 -6.09
CA THR A 154 -8.01 3.64 -5.43
C THR A 154 -6.72 4.47 -5.36
N PHE A 155 -6.40 5.22 -6.43
CA PHE A 155 -5.25 6.11 -6.44
C PHE A 155 -5.35 7.20 -5.37
N ARG A 156 -6.51 7.87 -5.28
CA ARG A 156 -6.74 8.91 -4.27
C ARG A 156 -6.61 8.37 -2.85
N GLU A 157 -7.21 7.21 -2.61
CA GLU A 157 -7.17 6.58 -1.29
C GLU A 157 -5.77 6.11 -0.92
N MET A 158 -5.03 5.53 -1.88
CA MET A 158 -3.62 5.18 -1.68
C MET A 158 -2.74 6.40 -1.33
N GLN A 159 -2.95 7.54 -1.98
CA GLN A 159 -2.20 8.75 -1.66
C GLN A 159 -2.55 9.29 -0.27
N HIS A 160 -3.83 9.23 0.09
CA HIS A 160 -4.29 9.62 1.43
C HIS A 160 -3.70 8.69 2.51
N HIS A 161 -3.81 7.38 2.31
CA HIS A 161 -3.25 6.37 3.20
C HIS A 161 -1.71 6.49 3.34
N ARG A 162 -1.02 6.74 2.21
CA ARG A 162 0.42 7.01 2.21
C ARG A 162 0.79 8.22 3.06
N LYS A 163 -0.02 9.29 3.00
CA LYS A 163 0.21 10.48 3.84
C LYS A 163 0.08 10.13 5.31
N ILE A 164 -1.00 9.44 5.71
CA ILE A 164 -1.19 8.99 7.08
C ILE A 164 -0.01 8.15 7.58
N LEU A 165 0.47 7.19 6.77
CA LEU A 165 1.62 6.38 7.14
C LEU A 165 2.90 7.22 7.27
N LEU A 166 3.12 8.20 6.38
CA LEU A 166 4.29 9.09 6.44
C LEU A 166 4.31 9.98 7.68
N ASP A 167 3.15 10.46 8.08
CA ASP A 167 3.03 11.36 9.25
C ASP A 167 3.21 10.59 10.57
N ASN A 168 2.88 9.30 10.58
CA ASN A 168 2.88 8.47 11.78
C ASN A 168 4.07 7.51 11.92
N THR A 169 4.91 7.31 10.89
CA THR A 169 6.03 6.37 10.97
C THR A 169 7.34 6.94 10.42
N ALA A 170 8.44 6.56 11.05
CA ALA A 170 9.79 6.84 10.56
C ALA A 170 10.35 5.71 9.67
N GLU A 171 9.62 4.62 9.48
CA GLU A 171 10.05 3.46 8.68
C GLU A 171 10.05 3.72 7.17
N ASP A 172 10.73 2.84 6.43
CA ASP A 172 10.74 2.90 4.97
C ASP A 172 9.44 2.32 4.40
N LEU A 173 8.71 3.14 3.63
CA LEU A 173 7.44 2.75 3.02
C LEU A 173 7.60 2.00 1.68
N LEU A 174 8.79 1.46 1.37
CA LEU A 174 9.02 0.69 0.14
C LEU A 174 8.01 -0.46 -0.06
N PRO A 175 7.61 -1.25 0.96
CA PRO A 175 6.61 -2.29 0.79
C PRO A 175 5.24 -1.73 0.39
N PHE A 176 4.84 -0.58 0.95
CA PHE A 176 3.60 0.10 0.59
C PHE A 176 3.68 0.67 -0.83
N ASP A 177 4.74 1.40 -1.17
CA ASP A 177 4.93 2.01 -2.49
C ASP A 177 5.00 0.93 -3.59
N SER A 178 5.60 -0.23 -3.31
CA SER A 178 5.61 -1.39 -4.20
C SER A 178 4.21 -1.95 -4.41
N PHE A 179 3.45 -2.16 -3.33
CA PHE A 179 2.08 -2.65 -3.41
C PHE A 179 1.18 -1.68 -4.19
N ALA A 180 1.26 -0.38 -3.90
CA ALA A 180 0.50 0.65 -4.60
C ALA A 180 0.80 0.66 -6.11
N SER A 181 2.09 0.67 -6.48
CA SER A 181 2.52 0.66 -7.89
C SER A 181 2.05 -0.59 -8.63
N MET A 182 2.20 -1.78 -8.00
CA MET A 182 1.78 -3.05 -8.60
C MET A 182 0.25 -3.13 -8.73
N SER A 183 -0.51 -2.55 -7.80
CA SER A 183 -1.97 -2.46 -7.90
C SER A 183 -2.40 -1.69 -9.15
N TYR A 184 -1.83 -0.51 -9.39
CA TYR A 184 -2.19 0.31 -10.57
C TYR A 184 -1.77 -0.35 -11.88
N VAL A 185 -0.55 -0.88 -11.93
CA VAL A 185 -0.01 -1.55 -13.11
C VAL A 185 -0.84 -2.78 -13.44
N SER A 186 -1.18 -3.61 -12.45
CA SER A 186 -2.01 -4.80 -12.64
C SER A 186 -3.40 -4.46 -13.15
N MET A 187 -4.09 -3.49 -12.53
CA MET A 187 -5.42 -3.04 -12.98
C MET A 187 -5.38 -2.52 -14.42
N GLY A 188 -4.37 -1.72 -14.78
CA GLY A 188 -4.19 -1.22 -16.14
C GLY A 188 -3.93 -2.34 -17.16
N ILE A 189 -3.07 -3.29 -16.85
CA ILE A 189 -2.74 -4.43 -17.72
C ILE A 189 -3.96 -5.34 -17.88
N CYS A 190 -4.72 -5.62 -16.81
CA CYS A 190 -5.94 -6.42 -16.88
C CYS A 190 -7.00 -5.75 -17.78
N CYS A 191 -7.22 -4.45 -17.62
CA CYS A 191 -8.14 -3.68 -18.47
C CYS A 191 -7.72 -3.76 -19.95
N LEU A 192 -6.45 -3.48 -20.27
CA LEU A 192 -5.92 -3.55 -21.62
C LEU A 192 -6.00 -4.98 -22.19
N GLY A 193 -5.70 -5.99 -21.37
CA GLY A 193 -5.77 -7.40 -21.77
C GLY A 193 -7.20 -7.82 -22.15
N LEU A 194 -8.20 -7.35 -21.40
CA LEU A 194 -9.60 -7.63 -21.69
C LEU A 194 -10.05 -6.96 -22.98
N MET A 195 -9.71 -5.68 -23.19
CA MET A 195 -9.98 -4.97 -24.44
C MET A 195 -9.33 -5.66 -25.64
N ALA A 196 -8.06 -6.03 -25.53
CA ALA A 196 -7.33 -6.75 -26.57
C ALA A 196 -7.96 -8.12 -26.88
N GLY A 197 -8.44 -8.81 -25.84
CA GLY A 197 -9.13 -10.09 -25.95
C GLY A 197 -10.43 -10.05 -26.74
N ILE A 198 -11.11 -8.89 -26.77
CA ILE A 198 -12.32 -8.71 -27.58
C ILE A 198 -11.95 -8.46 -29.05
N ILE A 199 -10.89 -7.69 -29.30
CA ILE A 199 -10.47 -7.33 -30.66
C ILE A 199 -9.97 -8.58 -31.43
N SER A 200 -9.11 -9.39 -30.83
CA SER A 200 -8.51 -10.53 -31.51
C SER A 200 -8.02 -11.60 -30.52
N ARG A 201 -8.32 -12.87 -30.83
CA ARG A 201 -7.78 -14.02 -30.08
C ARG A 201 -6.24 -14.14 -30.18
N LEU A 202 -5.64 -13.69 -31.28
CA LEU A 202 -4.19 -13.72 -31.45
C LEU A 202 -3.50 -12.69 -30.53
N ILE A 203 -4.08 -11.50 -30.42
CA ILE A 203 -3.57 -10.46 -29.51
C ILE A 203 -3.72 -10.94 -28.06
N LEU A 204 -4.84 -11.56 -27.70
CA LEU A 204 -5.03 -12.13 -26.38
C LEU A 204 -3.96 -13.18 -26.05
N LEU A 205 -3.61 -14.04 -27.01
CA LEU A 205 -2.59 -15.08 -26.80
C LEU A 205 -1.22 -14.48 -26.45
N VAL A 206 -0.87 -13.32 -27.04
CA VAL A 206 0.40 -12.62 -26.78
C VAL A 206 0.34 -11.89 -25.43
N ILE A 207 -0.80 -11.28 -25.08
CA ILE A 207 -0.94 -10.46 -23.87
C ILE A 207 -1.24 -11.33 -22.63
N ALA A 208 -1.84 -12.51 -22.78
CA ALA A 208 -2.22 -13.36 -21.65
C ALA A 208 -1.06 -13.69 -20.67
N PRO A 209 0.17 -14.01 -21.12
CA PRO A 209 1.29 -14.21 -20.21
C PRO A 209 1.65 -12.95 -19.40
N LEU A 210 1.54 -11.76 -20.01
CA LEU A 210 1.80 -10.49 -19.34
C LEU A 210 0.74 -10.20 -18.27
N VAL A 211 -0.54 -10.42 -18.59
CA VAL A 211 -1.65 -10.31 -17.63
C VAL A 211 -1.43 -11.28 -16.45
N LEU A 212 -1.11 -12.52 -16.75
CA LEU A 212 -0.86 -13.53 -15.72
C LEU A 212 0.31 -13.15 -14.81
N LEU A 213 1.42 -12.70 -15.39
CA LEU A 213 2.57 -12.22 -14.63
C LEU A 213 2.21 -11.02 -13.74
N SER A 214 1.43 -10.07 -14.26
CA SER A 214 1.00 -8.90 -13.49
C SER A 214 0.16 -9.29 -12.28
N VAL A 215 -0.73 -10.27 -12.43
CA VAL A 215 -1.54 -10.80 -11.32
C VAL A 215 -0.67 -11.53 -10.28
N VAL A 216 0.32 -12.31 -10.71
CA VAL A 216 1.27 -12.97 -9.79
C VAL A 216 2.02 -11.93 -8.95
N VAL A 217 2.61 -10.93 -9.61
CA VAL A 217 3.37 -9.88 -8.94
C VAL A 217 2.48 -9.07 -8.01
N PHE A 218 1.25 -8.78 -8.40
CA PHE A 218 0.26 -8.09 -7.57
C PHE A 218 -0.07 -8.90 -6.30
N ILE A 219 -0.38 -10.19 -6.42
CA ILE A 219 -0.71 -11.04 -5.25
C ILE A 219 0.49 -11.17 -4.31
N VAL A 220 1.72 -11.31 -4.84
CA VAL A 220 2.94 -11.33 -4.02
C VAL A 220 3.11 -10.00 -3.28
N SER A 221 2.90 -8.86 -3.94
CA SER A 221 2.97 -7.53 -3.32
C SER A 221 1.88 -7.33 -2.26
N PHE A 222 0.67 -7.83 -2.50
CA PHE A 222 -0.43 -7.82 -1.53
C PHE A 222 -0.07 -8.57 -0.24
N VAL A 223 0.49 -9.76 -0.37
CA VAL A 223 0.95 -10.55 0.78
C VAL A 223 2.12 -9.86 1.47
N GLY A 224 3.06 -9.30 0.70
CA GLY A 224 4.17 -8.51 1.24
C GLY A 224 3.72 -7.28 2.04
N TYR A 225 2.68 -6.59 1.59
CA TYR A 225 2.02 -5.52 2.34
C TYR A 225 1.49 -6.04 3.69
N GLY A 226 0.79 -7.17 3.69
CA GLY A 226 0.25 -7.78 4.89
C GLY A 226 1.32 -8.12 5.95
N PHE A 227 2.52 -8.52 5.53
CA PHE A 227 3.61 -8.83 6.46
C PHE A 227 4.30 -7.59 7.01
N ASN A 228 4.49 -6.55 6.21
CA ASN A 228 5.38 -5.44 6.54
C ASN A 228 4.65 -4.22 7.08
N ILE A 229 3.44 -3.94 6.60
CA ILE A 229 2.71 -2.69 6.91
C ILE A 229 1.53 -2.94 7.86
N MET A 230 0.88 -4.09 7.80
CA MET A 230 -0.30 -4.38 8.62
C MET A 230 -0.12 -4.20 10.14
N PRO A 231 1.03 -4.51 10.75
CA PRO A 231 1.20 -4.25 12.19
C PRO A 231 1.07 -2.76 12.53
N LEU A 232 1.60 -1.89 11.69
CA LEU A 232 1.48 -0.44 11.83
C LEU A 232 0.04 0.03 11.57
N ASP A 233 -0.58 -0.46 10.49
CA ASP A 233 -1.97 -0.18 10.14
C ASP A 233 -2.95 -0.51 11.28
N ASN A 234 -2.75 -1.64 11.96
CA ASN A 234 -3.59 -2.04 13.08
C ASN A 234 -3.51 -1.06 14.28
N MET A 235 -2.33 -0.52 14.53
CA MET A 235 -2.16 0.48 15.57
C MET A 235 -2.86 1.78 15.21
N LEU A 236 -2.70 2.24 13.99
CA LEU A 236 -3.33 3.46 13.49
C LEU A 236 -4.86 3.34 13.43
N GLU A 237 -5.39 2.17 13.02
CA GLU A 237 -6.82 1.95 12.97
C GLU A 237 -7.47 2.04 14.35
N ARG A 238 -6.90 1.37 15.36
CA ARG A 238 -7.43 1.41 16.72
C ARG A 238 -7.49 2.82 17.28
N GLN A 239 -6.48 3.63 16.99
CA GLN A 239 -6.44 5.01 17.49
C GLN A 239 -7.42 5.92 16.78
N ILE A 240 -7.63 5.74 15.46
CA ILE A 240 -8.66 6.47 14.74
C ILE A 240 -10.06 6.06 15.24
N GLU A 241 -10.25 4.79 15.64
CA GLU A 241 -11.48 4.32 16.26
C GLU A 241 -11.67 4.91 17.65
N GLU A 242 -10.65 4.90 18.50
CA GLU A 242 -10.66 5.48 19.85
C GLU A 242 -10.95 7.00 19.79
N GLU A 243 -10.27 7.75 18.90
CA GLU A 243 -10.51 9.19 18.69
C GLU A 243 -11.95 9.47 18.21
N THR A 244 -12.52 8.61 17.39
CA THR A 244 -13.90 8.76 16.87
C THR A 244 -14.94 8.44 17.95
N GLU A 245 -14.65 7.49 18.84
CA GLU A 245 -15.52 7.16 19.98
C GLU A 245 -15.50 8.27 21.02
N GLU A 246 -14.34 8.84 21.34
CA GLU A 246 -14.22 10.00 22.24
C GLU A 246 -14.99 11.22 21.68
N GLU A 247 -14.88 11.53 20.37
CA GLU A 247 -15.64 12.62 19.73
C GLU A 247 -17.16 12.38 19.76
N THR A 248 -17.62 11.13 19.74
CA THR A 248 -19.07 10.80 19.80
C THR A 248 -19.61 10.81 21.22
N GLU A 249 -18.81 10.57 22.24
CA GLU A 249 -19.21 10.67 23.65
C GLU A 249 -19.25 12.13 24.15
N GLU A 250 -18.44 13.03 23.56
CA GLU A 250 -18.47 14.47 23.81
C GLU A 250 -19.66 15.17 23.14
N ASP A 251 -20.29 14.58 22.13
CA ASP A 251 -21.47 15.11 21.40
C ASP A 251 -22.83 14.88 22.12
N GLU A 252 -22.88 14.49 23.42
CA GLU A 252 -24.10 14.74 24.21
C GLU A 252 -24.24 16.25 24.44
N PRO A 253 -25.42 16.85 24.20
CA PRO A 253 -25.57 18.29 24.07
C PRO A 253 -25.28 18.99 25.39
N VAL A 254 -24.04 19.41 25.59
CA VAL A 254 -23.68 20.48 26.51
C VAL A 254 -23.87 21.78 25.72
N GLU A 255 -24.80 22.60 26.19
CA GLU A 255 -25.16 23.90 25.62
C GLU A 255 -23.90 24.75 25.39
N ASP A 256 -23.74 25.23 24.13
CA ASP A 256 -22.95 26.37 23.70
C ASP A 256 -21.58 26.60 24.39
N GLU A 257 -20.60 25.72 24.11
CA GLU A 257 -19.21 26.17 24.12
C GLU A 257 -18.72 26.24 22.66
N GLU A 258 -18.37 27.46 22.24
CA GLU A 258 -17.76 27.77 20.96
C GLU A 258 -16.59 26.80 20.71
N GLU A 259 -16.56 26.10 19.56
CA GLU A 259 -15.36 25.43 19.05
C GLU A 259 -14.20 26.45 19.00
N VAL A 260 -13.51 26.59 20.07
CA VAL A 260 -12.21 27.25 20.07
C VAL A 260 -11.25 26.25 19.44
N ASP A 261 -10.84 26.56 18.24
CA ASP A 261 -9.68 25.97 17.57
C ASP A 261 -8.51 26.06 18.58
N GLU A 262 -8.29 25.01 19.40
CA GLU A 262 -7.32 25.01 20.50
C GLU A 262 -5.90 25.01 19.90
N CYS A 263 -5.47 26.19 19.50
CA CYS A 263 -4.08 26.47 19.23
C CYS A 263 -3.26 26.07 20.47
N LEU A 264 -2.26 25.21 20.30
CA LEU A 264 -1.37 24.76 21.39
C LEU A 264 -0.94 25.94 22.26
N THR A 265 -1.24 25.87 23.56
CA THR A 265 -0.81 26.92 24.48
C THR A 265 0.70 26.88 24.66
N PRO A 266 1.38 28.01 24.93
CA PRO A 266 2.81 28.03 25.16
C PRO A 266 3.26 27.10 26.33
N GLU A 267 2.36 26.85 27.28
CA GLU A 267 2.59 25.93 28.39
C GLU A 267 2.58 24.46 27.92
N SER A 268 1.63 24.09 27.06
CA SER A 268 1.56 22.75 26.45
C SER A 268 2.79 22.48 25.59
N ILE A 269 3.25 23.47 24.82
CA ILE A 269 4.46 23.38 24.00
C ILE A 269 5.68 23.09 24.87
N ALA A 270 5.91 23.88 25.92
CA ALA A 270 7.02 23.71 26.84
C ALA A 270 7.00 22.35 27.59
N LYS A 271 5.80 21.87 27.91
CA LYS A 271 5.60 20.52 28.47
C LYS A 271 6.01 19.42 27.48
N ILE A 272 5.55 19.51 26.25
CA ILE A 272 5.88 18.54 25.18
C ILE A 272 7.38 18.53 24.92
N GLU A 273 8.02 19.68 24.78
CA GLU A 273 9.47 19.80 24.59
C GLU A 273 10.27 19.08 25.67
N LYS A 274 9.89 19.31 26.93
CA LYS A 274 10.54 18.68 28.09
C LYS A 274 10.40 17.17 28.06
N LEU A 275 9.19 16.66 27.76
CA LEU A 275 8.92 15.22 27.69
C LEU A 275 9.66 14.55 26.54
N LEU A 276 9.72 15.19 25.37
CA LEU A 276 10.48 14.72 24.21
C LEU A 276 11.99 14.70 24.48
N ALA A 277 12.52 15.72 25.16
CA ALA A 277 13.93 15.77 25.54
C ALA A 277 14.28 14.65 26.54
N GLU A 278 13.43 14.38 27.50
CA GLU A 278 13.59 13.28 28.46
C GLU A 278 13.50 11.90 27.76
N TRP A 279 12.54 11.73 26.87
CA TRP A 279 12.39 10.51 26.05
C TRP A 279 13.64 10.26 25.19
N CYS A 280 14.18 11.29 24.53
CA CYS A 280 15.43 11.21 23.77
C CYS A 280 16.62 10.84 24.64
N LYS A 281 16.75 11.45 25.84
CA LYS A 281 17.81 11.16 26.81
C LYS A 281 17.78 9.71 27.27
N ASN A 282 16.58 9.14 27.43
CA ASN A 282 16.36 7.74 27.82
C ASN A 282 16.58 6.76 26.66
N GLY A 283 16.89 7.24 25.46
CA GLY A 283 17.19 6.40 24.29
C GLY A 283 15.98 5.85 23.57
N GLY A 284 14.80 6.46 23.72
CA GLY A 284 13.56 6.03 23.08
C GLY A 284 13.63 5.97 21.55
N PHE A 285 14.51 6.77 20.92
CA PHE A 285 14.75 6.77 19.48
C PHE A 285 15.35 5.46 18.92
N ARG A 286 15.86 4.56 19.80
CA ARG A 286 16.50 3.29 19.41
C ARG A 286 15.51 2.25 18.90
N ASP A 287 14.26 2.34 19.30
CA ASP A 287 13.23 1.44 18.80
C ASP A 287 12.95 1.74 17.33
N SER A 288 13.32 0.81 16.45
CA SER A 288 13.14 0.98 14.99
C SER A 288 11.66 1.03 14.59
N ALA A 289 10.78 0.38 15.36
CA ALA A 289 9.33 0.35 15.12
C ALA A 289 8.58 1.57 15.70
N MET A 290 9.32 2.54 16.28
CA MET A 290 8.72 3.73 16.89
C MET A 290 7.85 4.51 15.90
N ASN A 291 6.62 4.78 16.31
CA ASN A 291 5.66 5.58 15.58
C ASN A 291 5.07 6.67 16.47
N MET A 292 4.38 7.66 15.86
CA MET A 292 3.83 8.79 16.58
C MET A 292 2.86 8.36 17.70
N PRO A 293 1.94 7.43 17.46
CA PRO A 293 1.06 6.89 18.47
C PRO A 293 1.76 6.30 19.71
N MET A 294 2.76 5.45 19.47
CA MET A 294 3.57 4.88 20.55
C MET A 294 4.28 5.98 21.35
N LEU A 295 4.81 6.99 20.65
CA LEU A 295 5.45 8.13 21.30
C LEU A 295 4.43 8.90 22.17
N ALA A 296 3.26 9.23 21.64
CA ALA A 296 2.19 9.93 22.34
C ALA A 296 1.79 9.18 23.63
N SER A 297 1.58 7.86 23.55
CA SER A 297 1.29 7.01 24.69
C SER A 297 2.43 6.97 25.71
N MET A 298 3.70 6.87 25.26
CA MET A 298 4.86 6.82 26.16
C MET A 298 5.10 8.10 26.93
N ILE A 299 4.83 9.25 26.31
CA ILE A 299 5.00 10.56 26.97
C ILE A 299 3.71 11.08 27.61
N CYS A 300 2.61 10.30 27.54
CA CYS A 300 1.30 10.66 28.10
C CYS A 300 0.79 12.02 27.58
N VAL A 301 0.85 12.22 26.25
CA VAL A 301 0.34 13.41 25.56
C VAL A 301 -0.68 12.96 24.53
N ASN A 302 -1.75 13.75 24.34
CA ASN A 302 -2.73 13.47 23.29
C ASN A 302 -2.05 13.50 21.91
N ARG A 303 -2.42 12.58 21.02
CA ARG A 303 -1.85 12.50 19.68
C ARG A 303 -2.15 13.76 18.85
N LYS A 304 -3.35 14.36 19.00
CA LYS A 304 -3.71 15.61 18.31
C LYS A 304 -2.73 16.73 18.69
N ASP A 305 -2.46 16.91 19.98
CA ASP A 305 -1.51 17.92 20.48
C ASP A 305 -0.09 17.66 19.99
N LEU A 306 0.32 16.39 19.97
CA LEU A 306 1.64 16.00 19.51
C LEU A 306 1.77 16.22 17.99
N SER A 307 0.73 15.94 17.21
CA SER A 307 0.70 16.22 15.75
C SER A 307 0.78 17.71 15.46
N ALA A 308 -0.04 18.51 16.15
CA ALA A 308 -0.02 19.98 16.06
C ALA A 308 1.34 20.55 16.49
N TYR A 309 1.98 19.99 17.52
CA TYR A 309 3.33 20.39 17.92
C TYR A 309 4.36 20.16 16.79
N PHE A 310 4.32 19.01 16.10
CA PHE A 310 5.22 18.75 14.98
C PHE A 310 4.91 19.61 13.76
N GLU A 311 3.63 19.73 13.39
CA GLU A 311 3.21 20.41 12.16
C GLU A 311 3.26 21.93 12.30
N ASP A 312 2.68 22.49 13.36
CA ASP A 312 2.50 23.94 13.52
C ASP A 312 3.70 24.61 14.20
N TYR A 313 4.25 23.98 15.25
CA TYR A 313 5.35 24.59 16.00
C TYR A 313 6.72 24.22 15.42
N LEU A 314 7.03 22.93 15.20
CA LEU A 314 8.30 22.52 14.61
C LEU A 314 8.33 22.64 13.08
N GLN A 315 7.18 22.83 12.42
CA GLN A 315 7.04 22.85 10.96
C GLN A 315 7.75 21.65 10.30
N SER A 316 7.64 20.50 10.92
CA SER A 316 8.32 19.26 10.53
C SER A 316 7.40 18.07 10.83
N SER A 317 7.53 16.97 10.09
CA SER A 317 6.83 15.74 10.46
C SER A 317 7.61 14.96 11.53
N PHE A 318 6.89 14.17 12.34
CA PHE A 318 7.47 13.22 13.28
C PHE A 318 8.60 12.38 12.67
N ARG A 319 8.39 11.91 11.44
CA ARG A 319 9.37 11.12 10.69
C ARG A 319 10.68 11.88 10.46
N VAL A 320 10.60 13.12 10.03
CA VAL A 320 11.79 13.95 9.77
C VAL A 320 12.52 14.22 11.08
N TRP A 321 11.79 14.62 12.13
CA TRP A 321 12.35 14.87 13.45
C TRP A 321 13.06 13.63 14.04
N LEU A 322 12.41 12.46 14.01
CA LEU A 322 13.02 11.23 14.52
C LEU A 322 14.22 10.78 13.70
N SER A 323 14.13 10.94 12.36
CA SER A 323 15.25 10.69 11.46
C SER A 323 16.45 11.60 11.75
N ASP A 324 16.22 12.86 12.14
CA ASP A 324 17.27 13.81 12.50
C ASP A 324 17.96 13.41 13.79
N ILE A 325 17.22 13.02 14.81
CA ILE A 325 17.78 12.54 16.08
C ILE A 325 18.64 11.29 15.85
N ARG A 326 18.10 10.30 15.14
CA ARG A 326 18.83 9.07 14.79
C ARG A 326 20.10 9.37 14.00
N PHE A 327 20.01 10.30 13.05
CA PHE A 327 21.14 10.70 12.24
C PHE A 327 22.24 11.41 13.06
N GLN A 328 21.87 12.36 13.95
CA GLN A 328 22.82 13.03 14.83
C GLN A 328 23.53 12.04 15.75
N LYS A 329 22.79 11.05 16.30
CA LYS A 329 23.36 10.00 17.11
C LYS A 329 24.31 9.11 16.31
N ALA A 330 23.93 8.73 15.10
CA ALA A 330 24.80 7.94 14.21
C ALA A 330 26.08 8.71 13.84
N GLN A 331 25.98 10.03 13.60
CA GLN A 331 27.15 10.87 13.38
C GLN A 331 28.10 10.88 14.60
N SER A 332 27.58 11.02 15.83
CA SER A 332 28.42 10.99 17.03
C SER A 332 29.12 9.64 17.18
N MET A 333 28.40 8.53 17.03
CA MET A 333 28.99 7.18 17.12
C MET A 333 30.06 6.93 16.03
N LEU A 334 29.81 7.40 14.80
CA LEU A 334 30.79 7.27 13.71
C LEU A 334 32.04 8.14 13.90
N ARG A 335 31.92 9.23 14.68
CA ARG A 335 33.02 10.15 14.99
C ARG A 335 33.87 9.69 16.17
N GLU A 336 33.21 9.21 17.22
CA GLU A 336 33.84 8.88 18.50
C GLU A 336 34.62 7.57 18.47
N GLU A 337 34.15 6.55 17.72
CA GLU A 337 34.83 5.25 17.69
C GLU A 337 34.90 4.61 16.30
N THR A 338 36.13 4.31 15.87
CA THR A 338 36.38 3.49 14.67
C THR A 338 36.00 2.01 14.84
N ARG A 339 35.61 1.60 16.07
CA ARG A 339 35.29 0.21 16.43
C ARG A 339 33.90 -0.24 16.05
N TYR A 340 32.91 0.68 15.96
CA TYR A 340 31.56 0.29 15.62
C TYR A 340 31.41 -0.02 14.13
N SER A 341 30.87 -1.21 13.83
CA SER A 341 30.44 -1.54 12.47
C SER A 341 29.25 -0.67 12.06
N ASN A 342 29.05 -0.44 10.78
CA ASN A 342 27.88 0.30 10.32
C ASN A 342 26.57 -0.42 10.66
N GLU A 343 26.59 -1.74 10.79
CA GLU A 343 25.47 -2.54 11.23
C GLU A 343 25.16 -2.26 12.70
N THR A 344 26.17 -2.23 13.58
CA THR A 344 26.01 -1.85 14.99
C THR A 344 25.46 -0.43 15.12
N VAL A 345 26.00 0.52 14.35
CA VAL A 345 25.48 1.92 14.33
C VAL A 345 24.02 1.95 13.87
N SER A 346 23.65 1.16 12.86
CA SER A 346 22.27 1.10 12.40
C SER A 346 21.30 0.66 13.51
N ILE A 347 21.66 -0.41 14.21
CA ILE A 347 20.83 -0.99 15.29
C ILE A 347 20.76 -0.03 16.50
N GLU A 348 21.89 0.45 16.98
CA GLU A 348 21.99 1.32 18.17
C GLU A 348 21.34 2.70 17.96
N CYS A 349 21.23 3.15 16.72
CA CYS A 349 20.55 4.40 16.39
C CYS A 349 19.09 4.20 15.99
N GLY A 350 18.55 2.98 16.00
CA GLY A 350 17.15 2.70 15.73
C GLY A 350 16.75 2.75 14.25
N PHE A 351 17.71 2.57 13.32
CA PHE A 351 17.36 2.41 11.91
C PHE A 351 16.82 1.01 11.65
N SER A 352 15.74 0.89 10.88
CA SER A 352 15.10 -0.39 10.57
C SER A 352 16.00 -1.34 9.74
N SER A 353 17.02 -0.79 9.06
CA SER A 353 17.99 -1.56 8.30
C SER A 353 19.27 -0.77 8.03
N HIS A 354 20.35 -1.49 7.73
CA HIS A 354 21.59 -0.91 7.25
C HIS A 354 21.39 -0.05 5.98
N ALA A 355 20.51 -0.50 5.07
CA ALA A 355 20.18 0.25 3.87
C ALA A 355 19.49 1.59 4.18
N HIS A 356 18.63 1.63 5.22
CA HIS A 356 17.98 2.85 5.68
C HIS A 356 18.99 3.85 6.23
N LEU A 357 19.95 3.43 7.05
CA LEU A 357 21.05 4.26 7.52
C LEU A 357 21.81 4.89 6.33
N TYR A 358 22.15 4.10 5.30
CA TYR A 358 22.85 4.59 4.11
C TYR A 358 22.03 5.61 3.33
N LYS A 359 20.73 5.37 3.17
CA LYS A 359 19.81 6.27 2.49
C LYS A 359 19.74 7.64 3.19
N VAL A 360 19.60 7.64 4.51
CA VAL A 360 19.53 8.86 5.33
C VAL A 360 20.86 9.62 5.27
N PHE A 361 21.99 8.94 5.44
CA PHE A 361 23.30 9.58 5.35
C PHE A 361 23.54 10.23 3.99
N ARG A 362 23.21 9.52 2.90
CA ARG A 362 23.38 10.03 1.54
C ARG A 362 22.46 11.21 1.26
N ALA A 363 21.25 11.20 1.76
CA ALA A 363 20.30 12.30 1.60
C ALA A 363 20.76 13.57 2.35
N LYS A 364 21.31 13.42 3.58
CA LYS A 364 21.68 14.54 4.42
C LYS A 364 23.12 15.09 4.19
N THR A 365 24.04 14.24 3.77
CA THR A 365 25.47 14.61 3.64
C THR A 365 26.03 14.46 2.22
N GLY A 366 25.31 13.85 1.30
CA GLY A 366 25.80 13.44 -0.01
C GLY A 366 26.77 12.24 0.03
N MET A 367 27.10 11.73 1.22
CA MET A 367 28.12 10.69 1.45
C MET A 367 27.50 9.43 2.07
N THR A 368 28.17 8.30 1.86
CA THR A 368 27.86 7.08 2.64
C THR A 368 28.46 7.18 4.05
N PRO A 369 27.97 6.43 5.06
CA PRO A 369 28.54 6.41 6.40
C PRO A 369 30.04 6.11 6.42
N ILE A 370 30.53 5.22 5.54
CA ILE A 370 31.95 4.89 5.39
C ILE A 370 32.75 6.07 4.84
N GLN A 371 32.25 6.74 3.81
CA GLN A 371 32.90 7.91 3.22
C GLN A 371 32.94 9.06 4.23
N TRP A 372 31.83 9.29 4.94
CA TRP A 372 31.73 10.32 5.96
C TRP A 372 32.71 10.06 7.13
N ARG A 373 32.81 8.82 7.63
CA ARG A 373 33.80 8.44 8.66
C ARG A 373 35.23 8.76 8.20
N ARG A 374 35.61 8.38 6.98
CA ARG A 374 36.93 8.69 6.41
C ARG A 374 37.17 10.18 6.27
N PHE A 375 36.17 10.93 5.81
CA PHE A 375 36.23 12.38 5.70
C PHE A 375 36.46 13.04 7.06
N MET A 376 35.74 12.63 8.10
CA MET A 376 35.90 13.19 9.45
C MET A 376 37.24 12.80 10.09
N ALA A 377 37.73 11.58 9.89
CA ALA A 377 39.06 11.18 10.34
C ALA A 377 40.18 12.00 9.69
N LYS A 378 40.08 12.26 8.39
CA LYS A 378 41.04 13.13 7.68
C LYS A 378 41.01 14.57 8.22
N LYS A 379 39.81 15.13 8.42
CA LYS A 379 39.64 16.49 8.97
C LYS A 379 40.17 16.61 10.40
N ALA A 380 40.03 15.57 11.23
CA ALA A 380 40.58 15.53 12.58
C ALA A 380 42.12 15.52 12.56
N SER A 381 42.73 14.74 11.64
CA SER A 381 44.21 14.72 11.49
C SER A 381 44.77 16.04 10.98
N GLU A 382 44.05 16.74 10.09
CA GLU A 382 44.49 18.07 9.60
C GLU A 382 44.40 19.15 10.68
N ASN A 383 43.39 19.12 11.54
CA ASN A 383 43.23 20.05 12.67
C ASN A 383 44.21 19.80 13.82
N SER A 384 44.75 18.59 13.96
CA SER A 384 45.78 18.27 14.96
C SER A 384 47.18 18.69 14.56
N PHE A 385 47.37 19.20 13.34
CA PHE A 385 48.66 19.64 12.77
C PHE A 385 48.79 21.17 12.71
N ILE A 386 48.18 21.91 13.66
CA ILE A 386 48.53 23.35 13.85
C ILE A 386 49.77 23.37 14.74
N PRO A 387 50.98 23.72 14.22
CA PRO A 387 52.14 23.86 15.06
C PRO A 387 51.90 25.07 15.98
N THR A 388 51.94 24.89 17.27
CA THR A 388 52.16 25.95 18.24
C THR A 388 53.52 26.52 17.96
N ASN A 389 53.58 27.67 17.23
CA ASN A 389 54.75 28.48 17.17
C ASN A 389 54.93 29.14 18.56
N GLU A 390 55.55 28.42 19.48
CA GLU A 390 56.22 29.04 20.61
C GLU A 390 57.57 29.55 20.10
N THR A 391 57.67 30.83 19.93
CA THR A 391 58.92 31.55 19.81
C THR A 391 59.56 31.60 21.22
N PRO A 392 60.80 31.07 21.39
CA PRO A 392 61.53 31.31 22.60
C PRO A 392 62.19 32.66 22.53
N ILE A 393 62.02 33.54 23.49
CA ILE A 393 62.87 34.70 23.82
C ILE A 393 63.90 34.23 24.80
#